data_381dcce7a546dc6b107773e05f041f7b
#
_entry.id   381dcce7a546dc6b107773e05f041f7b
#
_cell.length_a   1.000
_cell.length_b   1.000
_cell.length_c   1.000
_cell.angle_alpha   90.00
_cell.angle_beta   90.00
_cell.angle_gamma   90.00
#
_symmetry.space_group_name_H-M   'P 1'
#
loop_
_entity.id
_entity.type
_entity.pdbx_description
1 polymer ?
#
loop_
_entity_poly.entity_id
_entity_poly.type
_entity_poly.pdbx_seq_one_letter_code
_entity_poly.pdbx_strand_id
1 'polypeptide(L)'
;TRIDMETGRPVENPDVAYETKPQWIMPANSGAHNWEPQSWDNDQGLMYFYYHDIANFYSLDEGFVETGEYEIRERGLSLGWGEGEYRRRLIEEAGPRPDSQAYIGAFDPITGSYKWRHPLESDYNGGVVATKGDVLFHPEGTGEFTVRDTNTGEVLWQYSAPGSFRSTSVMTYQVGDTQYVATLMNGNRAIDLGGTVLAFKLNGDATLPMPEIVEAAVPQLPDTEFSGEQVRSGDTLYHAQCASCHGGIGIADEVAIVAPDLRLMSLESHAAIRDIVLGGSRAQQGMPDFEDAISTEELESIRAFIVTQARRLRQYQQNR
;
A
#
# COMPACT_ATOMS: atom_id res chain seq x y z
N THR A 1 8.29 -21.23 12.71
CA THR A 1 9.05 -20.37 13.65
C THR A 1 8.73 -20.82 15.07
N ARG A 2 9.72 -20.94 15.89
CA ARG A 2 9.56 -21.26 17.32
C ARG A 2 10.49 -20.38 18.17
N ILE A 3 10.16 -20.24 19.43
CA ILE A 3 11.03 -19.61 20.41
C ILE A 3 11.75 -20.71 21.20
N ASP A 4 13.04 -20.55 21.41
CA ASP A 4 13.79 -21.34 22.36
C ASP A 4 13.37 -20.93 23.79
N MET A 5 12.75 -21.84 24.50
CA MET A 5 12.17 -21.57 25.82
C MET A 5 13.21 -21.38 26.93
N GLU A 6 14.47 -21.78 26.71
CA GLU A 6 15.56 -21.60 27.69
C GLU A 6 16.17 -20.20 27.52
N THR A 7 16.37 -19.74 26.31
CA THR A 7 17.03 -18.47 25.98
C THR A 7 16.07 -17.31 25.73
N GLY A 8 14.80 -17.59 25.43
CA GLY A 8 13.79 -16.62 25.01
C GLY A 8 14.03 -16.06 23.61
N ARG A 9 14.94 -16.64 22.84
CA ARG A 9 15.29 -16.16 21.49
C ARG A 9 14.51 -16.89 20.41
N PRO A 10 14.17 -16.23 19.31
CA PRO A 10 13.67 -16.91 18.12
C PRO A 10 14.69 -17.93 17.61
N VAL A 11 14.21 -19.08 17.21
CA VAL A 11 15.04 -20.07 16.50
C VAL A 11 15.10 -19.65 15.04
N GLU A 12 16.29 -19.31 14.56
CA GLU A 12 16.51 -18.96 13.18
C GLU A 12 16.22 -20.13 12.24
N ASN A 13 15.66 -19.82 11.09
CA ASN A 13 15.52 -20.78 10.00
C ASN A 13 16.64 -20.54 8.97
N PRO A 14 17.64 -21.44 8.86
CA PRO A 14 18.75 -21.25 7.96
C PRO A 14 18.34 -21.24 6.48
N ASP A 15 17.15 -21.76 6.14
CA ASP A 15 16.66 -21.79 4.77
C ASP A 15 16.17 -20.42 4.27
N VAL A 16 16.05 -19.42 5.15
CA VAL A 16 15.63 -18.04 4.80
C VAL A 16 16.77 -17.02 4.91
N ALA A 17 18.02 -17.49 4.83
CA ALA A 17 19.20 -16.63 4.83
C ALA A 17 19.39 -15.99 3.44
N TYR A 18 18.94 -14.74 3.27
CA TYR A 18 19.07 -14.01 1.98
C TYR A 18 20.50 -13.57 1.65
N GLU A 19 21.43 -13.75 2.59
CA GLU A 19 22.87 -13.55 2.38
C GLU A 19 23.47 -14.54 1.38
N THR A 20 22.85 -15.70 1.21
CA THR A 20 23.35 -16.75 0.32
C THR A 20 22.68 -16.77 -1.04
N LYS A 21 21.43 -16.32 -1.12
CA LYS A 21 20.65 -16.24 -2.36
C LYS A 21 19.47 -15.29 -2.19
N PRO A 22 18.98 -14.67 -3.28
CA PRO A 22 17.77 -13.86 -3.26
C PRO A 22 16.56 -14.70 -2.84
N GLN A 23 15.67 -14.14 -2.01
CA GLN A 23 14.52 -14.88 -1.47
C GLN A 23 13.29 -14.00 -1.23
N TRP A 24 12.14 -14.63 -1.34
CA TRP A 24 10.89 -14.14 -0.78
C TRP A 24 10.79 -14.59 0.68
N ILE A 25 10.65 -13.63 1.60
CA ILE A 25 10.57 -13.88 3.05
C ILE A 25 9.25 -13.34 3.57
N MET A 26 8.57 -14.16 4.38
CA MET A 26 7.38 -13.78 5.13
C MET A 26 7.67 -13.85 6.65
N PRO A 27 7.11 -12.93 7.43
CA PRO A 27 6.36 -11.74 6.99
C PRO A 27 7.25 -10.72 6.28
N ALA A 28 6.62 -9.79 5.57
CA ALA A 28 7.29 -8.64 4.95
C ALA A 28 7.98 -7.75 6.01
N ASN A 29 8.73 -6.73 5.55
CA ASN A 29 9.37 -5.74 6.44
C ASN A 29 8.38 -4.97 7.31
N SER A 30 7.12 -4.87 6.91
CA SER A 30 6.03 -4.33 7.72
C SER A 30 5.60 -5.25 8.88
N GLY A 31 6.13 -6.48 8.95
CA GLY A 31 5.66 -7.49 9.89
C GLY A 31 4.36 -8.16 9.42
N ALA A 32 3.84 -9.07 10.23
CA ALA A 32 2.52 -9.67 10.02
C ALA A 32 1.39 -8.78 10.57
N HIS A 33 1.71 -7.89 11.48
CA HIS A 33 0.90 -6.84 12.07
C HIS A 33 1.82 -5.66 12.39
N ASN A 34 1.35 -4.43 12.23
CA ASN A 34 2.18 -3.25 12.43
C ASN A 34 1.54 -2.32 13.48
N TRP A 35 1.36 -1.05 13.17
CA TRP A 35 0.91 -0.01 14.10
C TRP A 35 -0.61 0.13 14.22
N GLU A 36 -1.37 -0.59 13.42
CA GLU A 36 -2.83 -0.55 13.45
C GLU A 36 -3.34 -1.01 14.83
N PRO A 37 -4.29 -0.28 15.45
CA PRO A 37 -4.79 -0.61 16.77
C PRO A 37 -5.39 -2.01 16.85
N GLN A 38 -5.03 -2.70 17.91
CA GLN A 38 -5.63 -3.98 18.32
C GLN A 38 -6.48 -3.78 19.57
N SER A 39 -7.39 -4.68 19.85
CA SER A 39 -8.29 -4.58 20.98
C SER A 39 -8.18 -5.78 21.91
N TRP A 40 -8.16 -5.52 23.22
CA TRP A 40 -8.15 -6.54 24.25
C TRP A 40 -9.50 -6.61 24.98
N ASP A 41 -10.04 -7.81 25.13
CA ASP A 41 -11.22 -8.11 25.90
C ASP A 41 -10.84 -8.80 27.22
N ASN A 42 -10.99 -8.08 28.34
CA ASN A 42 -10.69 -8.61 29.66
C ASN A 42 -11.61 -9.74 30.09
N ASP A 43 -12.87 -9.72 29.66
CA ASP A 43 -13.87 -10.67 30.11
C ASP A 43 -13.70 -12.01 29.42
N GLN A 44 -13.29 -12.00 28.15
CA GLN A 44 -13.02 -13.20 27.37
C GLN A 44 -11.54 -13.64 27.39
N GLY A 45 -10.62 -12.75 27.75
CA GLY A 45 -9.19 -13.01 27.68
C GLY A 45 -8.66 -13.13 26.24
N LEU A 46 -9.28 -12.41 25.31
CA LEU A 46 -8.97 -12.48 23.90
C LEU A 46 -8.42 -11.17 23.36
N MET A 47 -7.50 -11.27 22.40
CA MET A 47 -6.98 -10.16 21.62
C MET A 47 -7.55 -10.21 20.21
N TYR A 48 -8.11 -9.11 19.75
CA TYR A 48 -8.62 -8.95 18.39
C TYR A 48 -7.67 -8.08 17.59
N PHE A 49 -7.30 -8.55 16.40
CA PHE A 49 -6.46 -7.81 15.45
C PHE A 49 -6.59 -8.39 14.05
N TYR A 50 -6.29 -7.57 13.05
CA TYR A 50 -6.00 -8.09 11.73
C TYR A 50 -4.51 -8.36 11.58
N TYR A 51 -4.15 -9.29 10.71
CA TYR A 51 -2.77 -9.58 10.33
C TYR A 51 -2.71 -10.09 8.91
N HIS A 52 -1.50 -10.06 8.33
CA HIS A 52 -1.29 -10.50 6.97
C HIS A 52 -0.01 -11.33 6.81
N ASP A 53 -0.05 -12.26 5.89
CA ASP A 53 1.08 -13.03 5.39
C ASP A 53 1.48 -12.48 4.03
N ILE A 54 2.28 -11.42 4.01
CA ILE A 54 2.80 -10.79 2.79
C ILE A 54 4.30 -11.10 2.71
N ALA A 55 4.74 -11.49 1.51
CA ALA A 55 6.16 -11.70 1.25
C ALA A 55 6.82 -10.43 0.69
N ASN A 56 7.99 -10.10 1.24
CA ASN A 56 8.93 -9.17 0.61
C ASN A 56 10.11 -9.92 0.02
N PHE A 57 10.63 -9.36 -1.06
CA PHE A 57 11.83 -9.83 -1.70
C PHE A 57 13.06 -9.24 -1.01
N TYR A 58 14.02 -10.10 -0.68
CA TYR A 58 15.29 -9.72 -0.06
C TYR A 58 16.46 -10.27 -0.84
N SER A 59 17.49 -9.46 -0.99
CA SER A 59 18.79 -9.83 -1.52
C SER A 59 19.87 -8.95 -0.86
N LEU A 60 21.12 -9.39 -0.85
CA LEU A 60 22.21 -8.50 -0.47
C LEU A 60 22.37 -7.40 -1.52
N ASP A 61 22.68 -6.20 -1.05
CA ASP A 61 23.12 -5.10 -1.90
C ASP A 61 24.56 -5.33 -2.34
N GLU A 62 24.85 -5.25 -3.65
CA GLU A 62 26.19 -5.47 -4.18
C GLU A 62 27.20 -4.47 -3.60
N GLY A 63 26.82 -3.20 -3.48
CA GLY A 63 27.68 -2.17 -2.89
C GLY A 63 28.04 -2.46 -1.45
N PHE A 64 27.08 -2.95 -0.66
CA PHE A 64 27.34 -3.39 0.72
C PHE A 64 28.27 -4.61 0.77
N VAL A 65 28.08 -5.58 -0.14
CA VAL A 65 28.96 -6.77 -0.21
C VAL A 65 30.40 -6.38 -0.52
N GLU A 66 30.60 -5.39 -1.39
CA GLU A 66 31.94 -4.94 -1.79
C GLU A 66 32.62 -4.08 -0.72
N THR A 67 31.88 -3.19 -0.05
CA THR A 67 32.46 -2.18 0.84
C THR A 67 32.26 -2.49 2.33
N GLY A 68 31.25 -3.27 2.69
CA GLY A 68 30.79 -3.46 4.07
C GLY A 68 30.10 -2.23 4.67
N GLU A 69 29.85 -1.21 3.86
CA GLU A 69 29.23 0.06 4.29
C GLU A 69 27.87 0.24 3.65
N TYR A 70 26.86 0.64 4.43
CA TYR A 70 25.58 1.05 3.92
C TYR A 70 25.65 2.47 3.38
N GLU A 71 25.35 2.64 2.13
CA GLU A 71 25.09 3.96 1.57
C GLU A 71 23.66 4.41 1.95
N ILE A 72 23.58 5.52 2.67
CA ILE A 72 22.31 6.23 2.81
C ILE A 72 22.09 6.97 1.50
N ARG A 73 21.28 6.38 0.63
CA ARG A 73 20.89 7.06 -0.61
C ARG A 73 19.99 8.25 -0.27
N GLU A 74 20.20 9.39 -0.91
CA GLU A 74 19.42 10.62 -0.70
C GLU A 74 17.89 10.42 -0.86
N ARG A 75 17.47 9.32 -1.47
CA ARG A 75 16.07 9.01 -1.84
C ARG A 75 15.41 7.93 -1.01
N GLY A 76 15.87 7.67 0.18
CA GLY A 76 15.23 6.75 1.10
C GLY A 76 16.18 5.76 1.75
N LEU A 77 15.62 4.92 2.60
CA LEU A 77 16.34 3.84 3.25
C LEU A 77 16.79 2.82 2.20
N SER A 78 18.08 2.52 2.13
CA SER A 78 18.54 1.31 1.48
C SER A 78 18.07 0.13 2.32
N LEU A 79 17.00 -0.53 1.87
CA LEU A 79 16.45 -1.69 2.56
C LEU A 79 17.09 -3.01 2.08
N GLY A 80 18.21 -2.94 1.40
CA GLY A 80 18.89 -4.11 0.83
C GLY A 80 18.16 -4.70 -0.40
N TRP A 81 17.30 -3.92 -1.04
CA TRP A 81 16.49 -4.42 -2.15
C TRP A 81 17.14 -4.15 -3.48
N GLY A 82 18.24 -4.38 -3.84
CA GLY A 82 18.80 -4.12 -5.17
C GLY A 82 17.83 -3.38 -6.15
N GLU A 83 18.31 -2.60 -7.08
CA GLU A 83 17.47 -1.76 -7.95
C GLU A 83 17.59 -2.16 -9.43
N GLY A 84 16.64 -1.72 -10.25
CA GLY A 84 16.67 -1.80 -11.70
C GLY A 84 16.67 -3.23 -12.27
N GLU A 85 17.47 -3.42 -13.32
CA GLU A 85 17.58 -4.70 -14.03
C GLU A 85 18.21 -5.79 -13.17
N TYR A 86 19.12 -5.41 -12.27
CA TYR A 86 19.71 -6.32 -11.30
C TYR A 86 18.65 -6.94 -10.40
N ARG A 87 17.79 -6.12 -9.80
CA ARG A 87 16.65 -6.61 -8.97
C ARG A 87 15.72 -7.54 -9.74
N ARG A 88 15.45 -7.23 -11.01
CA ARG A 88 14.59 -8.08 -11.86
C ARG A 88 15.21 -9.47 -12.04
N ARG A 89 16.49 -9.55 -12.36
CA ARG A 89 17.21 -10.82 -12.49
C ARG A 89 17.17 -11.64 -11.21
N LEU A 90 17.37 -10.99 -10.06
CA LEU A 90 17.33 -11.65 -8.75
C LEU A 90 15.90 -12.14 -8.39
N ILE A 91 14.85 -11.40 -8.78
CA ILE A 91 13.45 -11.86 -8.61
C ILE A 91 13.17 -13.08 -9.48
N GLU A 92 13.67 -13.11 -10.71
CA GLU A 92 13.56 -14.29 -11.59
C GLU A 92 14.26 -15.50 -10.99
N GLU A 93 15.43 -15.31 -10.38
CA GLU A 93 16.17 -16.37 -9.67
C GLU A 93 15.42 -16.87 -8.43
N ALA A 94 14.81 -15.96 -7.67
CA ALA A 94 14.04 -16.32 -6.47
C ALA A 94 12.71 -17.03 -6.80
N GLY A 95 12.26 -16.95 -8.06
CA GLY A 95 11.00 -17.54 -8.50
C GLY A 95 9.77 -16.65 -8.20
N PRO A 96 8.55 -17.20 -8.39
CA PRO A 96 7.32 -16.45 -8.25
C PRO A 96 7.11 -15.99 -6.79
N ARG A 97 6.54 -14.77 -6.66
CA ARG A 97 6.12 -14.27 -5.35
C ARG A 97 5.08 -15.23 -4.73
N PRO A 98 5.23 -15.61 -3.45
CA PRO A 98 4.20 -16.33 -2.73
C PRO A 98 2.88 -15.55 -2.67
N ASP A 99 1.75 -16.27 -2.65
CA ASP A 99 0.43 -15.66 -2.46
C ASP A 99 0.37 -14.93 -1.11
N SER A 100 -0.26 -13.76 -1.11
CA SER A 100 -0.56 -13.04 0.11
C SER A 100 -1.95 -13.39 0.63
N GLN A 101 -2.12 -13.29 1.95
CA GLN A 101 -3.41 -13.46 2.60
C GLN A 101 -3.48 -12.64 3.87
N ALA A 102 -4.58 -11.92 4.06
CA ALA A 102 -4.87 -11.24 5.31
C ALA A 102 -6.01 -11.92 6.08
N TYR A 103 -6.01 -11.71 7.38
CA TYR A 103 -6.99 -12.29 8.30
C TYR A 103 -7.36 -11.30 9.38
N ILE A 104 -8.60 -11.40 9.88
CA ILE A 104 -9.01 -10.86 11.17
C ILE A 104 -9.26 -12.03 12.12
N GLY A 105 -8.88 -11.89 13.38
CA GLY A 105 -9.04 -12.98 14.34
C GLY A 105 -9.15 -12.57 15.79
N ALA A 106 -9.69 -13.49 16.59
CA ALA A 106 -9.67 -13.48 18.04
C ALA A 106 -8.64 -14.49 18.53
N PHE A 107 -7.59 -14.01 19.15
CA PHE A 107 -6.44 -14.78 19.59
C PHE A 107 -6.39 -14.89 21.10
N ASP A 108 -6.20 -16.09 21.62
CA ASP A 108 -5.93 -16.35 23.02
C ASP A 108 -4.39 -16.38 23.23
N PRO A 109 -3.81 -15.38 23.90
CA PRO A 109 -2.37 -15.32 24.09
C PRO A 109 -1.85 -16.34 25.13
N ILE A 110 -2.73 -16.93 25.95
CA ILE A 110 -2.34 -17.94 26.95
C ILE A 110 -2.15 -19.31 26.28
N THR A 111 -3.09 -19.68 25.40
CA THR A 111 -3.01 -20.96 24.66
C THR A 111 -2.23 -20.86 23.37
N GLY A 112 -1.99 -19.64 22.86
CA GLY A 112 -1.33 -19.39 21.59
C GLY A 112 -2.20 -19.79 20.38
N SER A 113 -3.51 -19.79 20.52
CA SER A 113 -4.43 -20.27 19.49
C SER A 113 -5.54 -19.25 19.16
N TYR A 114 -6.09 -19.36 17.94
CA TYR A 114 -7.24 -18.55 17.55
C TYR A 114 -8.54 -19.22 17.99
N LYS A 115 -9.43 -18.47 18.67
CA LYS A 115 -10.80 -18.87 18.90
C LYS A 115 -11.56 -18.91 17.56
N TRP A 116 -11.35 -17.91 16.73
CA TRP A 116 -11.82 -17.82 15.34
C TRP A 116 -10.89 -16.93 14.52
N ARG A 117 -10.89 -17.13 13.21
CA ARG A 117 -10.27 -16.20 12.25
C ARG A 117 -10.98 -16.30 10.90
N HIS A 118 -11.07 -15.17 10.21
CA HIS A 118 -11.67 -15.06 8.89
C HIS A 118 -10.69 -14.42 7.90
N PRO A 119 -10.63 -14.90 6.67
CA PRO A 119 -9.84 -14.27 5.63
C PRO A 119 -10.42 -12.89 5.27
N LEU A 120 -9.55 -11.97 4.86
CA LEU A 120 -9.88 -10.64 4.35
C LEU A 120 -9.45 -10.54 2.90
N GLU A 121 -10.16 -9.73 2.10
CA GLU A 121 -9.83 -9.54 0.69
C GLU A 121 -8.65 -8.60 0.49
N SER A 122 -8.49 -7.60 1.37
CA SER A 122 -7.37 -6.65 1.31
C SER A 122 -6.21 -7.12 2.18
N ASP A 123 -5.01 -7.02 1.67
CA ASP A 123 -3.77 -7.26 2.42
C ASP A 123 -3.54 -6.23 3.53
N TYR A 124 -4.07 -5.01 3.36
CA TYR A 124 -3.95 -3.93 4.32
C TYR A 124 -5.33 -3.46 4.79
N ASN A 125 -5.52 -3.42 6.08
CA ASN A 125 -6.78 -3.06 6.72
C ASN A 125 -6.56 -2.03 7.83
N GLY A 126 -7.63 -1.51 8.42
CA GLY A 126 -7.56 -0.66 9.60
C GLY A 126 -7.48 -1.46 10.89
N GLY A 127 -7.19 -0.75 11.97
CA GLY A 127 -7.22 -1.33 13.31
C GLY A 127 -8.64 -1.57 13.82
N VAL A 128 -8.75 -2.28 14.94
CA VAL A 128 -10.03 -2.75 15.48
C VAL A 128 -10.32 -2.20 16.86
N VAL A 129 -11.60 -2.11 17.21
CA VAL A 129 -12.07 -1.82 18.57
C VAL A 129 -13.19 -2.79 18.95
N ALA A 130 -12.98 -3.57 20.01
CA ALA A 130 -14.01 -4.37 20.65
C ALA A 130 -14.70 -3.58 21.77
N THR A 131 -15.98 -3.84 22.00
CA THR A 131 -16.77 -3.22 23.08
C THR A 131 -17.45 -4.28 23.94
N LYS A 132 -17.88 -3.88 25.15
CA LYS A 132 -18.61 -4.77 26.08
C LYS A 132 -19.97 -5.27 25.57
N GLY A 133 -20.44 -4.75 24.44
CA GLY A 133 -21.66 -5.22 23.77
C GLY A 133 -21.41 -6.38 22.81
N ASP A 134 -20.32 -7.11 22.95
CA ASP A 134 -19.93 -8.24 22.11
C ASP A 134 -19.80 -7.89 20.61
N VAL A 135 -19.43 -6.64 20.29
CA VAL A 135 -19.21 -6.20 18.93
C VAL A 135 -17.78 -5.70 18.71
N LEU A 136 -17.23 -6.04 17.54
CA LEU A 136 -15.93 -5.65 17.04
C LEU A 136 -16.11 -4.77 15.82
N PHE A 137 -15.62 -3.54 15.88
CA PHE A 137 -15.60 -2.59 14.77
C PHE A 137 -14.29 -2.75 13.99
N HIS A 138 -14.41 -2.92 12.69
CA HIS A 138 -13.27 -3.13 11.80
C HIS A 138 -13.43 -2.38 10.48
N PRO A 139 -12.62 -1.34 10.23
CA PRO A 139 -12.52 -0.70 8.93
C PRO A 139 -11.61 -1.53 8.00
N GLU A 140 -12.15 -2.00 6.87
CA GLU A 140 -11.47 -2.89 5.92
C GLU A 140 -10.89 -2.13 4.73
N GLY A 141 -9.76 -2.58 4.23
CA GLY A 141 -9.04 -1.92 3.14
C GLY A 141 -9.80 -1.88 1.81
N THR A 142 -10.76 -2.75 1.63
CA THR A 142 -11.68 -2.78 0.47
C THR A 142 -12.71 -1.64 0.47
N GLY A 143 -12.87 -0.93 1.60
CA GLY A 143 -13.84 0.15 1.75
C GLY A 143 -15.07 -0.23 2.58
N GLU A 144 -15.13 -1.44 3.11
CA GLU A 144 -16.15 -1.84 4.06
C GLU A 144 -15.78 -1.42 5.49
N PHE A 145 -16.73 -0.84 6.20
CA PHE A 145 -16.69 -0.69 7.64
C PHE A 145 -17.61 -1.74 8.24
N THR A 146 -17.02 -2.77 8.87
CA THR A 146 -17.78 -3.92 9.40
C THR A 146 -17.93 -3.85 10.90
N VAL A 147 -19.08 -4.36 11.37
CA VAL A 147 -19.36 -4.67 12.78
C VAL A 147 -19.50 -6.18 12.88
N ARG A 148 -18.65 -6.81 13.67
CA ARG A 148 -18.59 -8.26 13.80
C ARG A 148 -18.95 -8.70 15.22
N ASP A 149 -19.48 -9.90 15.35
CA ASP A 149 -19.65 -10.56 16.64
C ASP A 149 -18.29 -10.98 17.21
N THR A 150 -17.97 -10.59 18.44
CA THR A 150 -16.69 -10.92 19.07
C THR A 150 -16.50 -12.42 19.36
N ASN A 151 -17.59 -13.18 19.43
CA ASN A 151 -17.55 -14.62 19.73
C ASN A 151 -17.28 -15.49 18.51
N THR A 152 -17.75 -15.04 17.34
CA THR A 152 -17.71 -15.84 16.10
C THR A 152 -16.93 -15.18 14.97
N GLY A 153 -16.76 -13.85 15.00
CA GLY A 153 -16.18 -13.06 13.91
C GLY A 153 -17.14 -12.82 12.74
N GLU A 154 -18.38 -13.31 12.81
CA GLU A 154 -19.38 -13.10 11.77
C GLU A 154 -19.75 -11.62 11.64
N VAL A 155 -19.99 -11.15 10.43
CA VAL A 155 -20.41 -9.78 10.14
C VAL A 155 -21.87 -9.61 10.51
N LEU A 156 -22.13 -8.74 11.48
CA LEU A 156 -23.48 -8.37 11.92
C LEU A 156 -24.06 -7.20 11.13
N TRP A 157 -23.20 -6.29 10.70
CA TRP A 157 -23.56 -5.10 9.93
C TRP A 157 -22.33 -4.61 9.15
N GLN A 158 -22.58 -3.96 8.01
CA GLN A 158 -21.54 -3.32 7.22
C GLN A 158 -22.02 -2.05 6.54
N TYR A 159 -21.08 -1.15 6.28
CA TYR A 159 -21.26 0.05 5.48
C TYR A 159 -20.16 0.07 4.41
N SER A 160 -20.56 0.20 3.15
CA SER A 160 -19.63 0.32 2.03
C SER A 160 -19.35 1.79 1.74
N ALA A 161 -18.11 2.20 1.88
CA ALA A 161 -17.65 3.55 1.65
C ALA A 161 -17.07 3.71 0.23
N PRO A 162 -17.07 4.92 -0.33
CA PRO A 162 -16.47 5.18 -1.65
C PRO A 162 -14.93 5.28 -1.64
N GLY A 163 -14.31 5.25 -0.47
CA GLY A 163 -12.86 5.20 -0.25
C GLY A 163 -12.44 3.95 0.48
N SER A 164 -11.17 3.85 0.84
CA SER A 164 -10.65 2.71 1.57
C SER A 164 -10.43 3.01 3.05
N PHE A 165 -10.25 1.97 3.86
CA PHE A 165 -9.88 2.12 5.26
C PHE A 165 -8.50 1.50 5.56
N ARG A 166 -7.65 1.39 4.56
CA ARG A 166 -6.28 0.86 4.73
C ARG A 166 -5.52 1.69 5.76
N SER A 167 -4.88 1.00 6.70
CA SER A 167 -4.03 1.63 7.71
C SER A 167 -4.71 2.77 8.46
N THR A 168 -6.01 2.65 8.72
CA THR A 168 -6.77 3.62 9.51
C THR A 168 -7.05 3.09 10.90
N SER A 169 -7.63 3.91 11.75
CA SER A 169 -8.00 3.55 13.10
C SER A 169 -9.48 3.78 13.32
N VAL A 170 -10.06 3.05 14.25
CA VAL A 170 -11.43 3.24 14.72
C VAL A 170 -11.41 3.60 16.20
N MET A 171 -12.34 4.43 16.62
CA MET A 171 -12.55 4.76 18.02
C MET A 171 -14.01 4.81 18.37
N THR A 172 -14.32 4.61 19.64
CA THR A 172 -15.68 4.83 20.19
C THR A 172 -15.64 5.94 21.23
N TYR A 173 -16.68 6.77 21.26
CA TYR A 173 -16.84 7.88 22.20
C TYR A 173 -18.32 8.12 22.52
N GLN A 174 -18.60 8.91 23.52
CA GLN A 174 -19.95 9.23 23.96
C GLN A 174 -20.18 10.74 23.98
N VAL A 175 -21.33 11.18 23.51
CA VAL A 175 -21.79 12.56 23.62
C VAL A 175 -23.19 12.53 24.27
N GLY A 176 -23.32 13.07 25.47
CA GLY A 176 -24.51 12.85 26.30
C GLY A 176 -24.70 11.35 26.54
N ASP A 177 -25.87 10.84 26.25
CA ASP A 177 -26.23 9.42 26.40
C ASP A 177 -26.06 8.62 25.07
N THR A 178 -25.51 9.24 24.03
CA THR A 178 -25.38 8.61 22.72
C THR A 178 -23.94 8.18 22.49
N GLN A 179 -23.76 6.88 22.23
CA GLN A 179 -22.48 6.32 21.78
C GLN A 179 -22.30 6.54 20.29
N TYR A 180 -21.09 6.93 19.92
CA TYR A 180 -20.60 7.06 18.54
C TYR A 180 -19.40 6.17 18.30
N VAL A 181 -19.24 5.75 17.05
CA VAL A 181 -18.04 5.11 16.54
C VAL A 181 -17.54 5.93 15.38
N ALA A 182 -16.27 6.27 15.37
CA ALA A 182 -15.68 7.06 14.29
C ALA A 182 -14.44 6.40 13.72
N THR A 183 -14.26 6.59 12.43
CA THR A 183 -13.07 6.16 11.68
C THR A 183 -12.72 7.18 10.60
N LEU A 184 -11.50 7.13 10.10
CA LEU A 184 -11.06 7.89 8.94
C LEU A 184 -11.18 7.01 7.70
N MET A 185 -11.95 7.45 6.72
CA MET A 185 -11.92 6.90 5.37
C MET A 185 -10.86 7.64 4.56
N ASN A 186 -9.95 6.91 3.92
CA ASN A 186 -8.99 7.47 2.98
C ASN A 186 -9.72 8.04 1.76
N GLY A 187 -9.14 9.08 1.17
CA GLY A 187 -9.67 9.65 -0.05
C GLY A 187 -9.65 8.68 -1.22
N ASN A 188 -10.46 8.96 -2.21
CA ASN A 188 -10.45 8.27 -3.50
C ASN A 188 -10.23 9.28 -4.61
N ARG A 189 -9.02 9.33 -5.14
CA ARG A 189 -8.63 10.29 -6.20
C ARG A 189 -9.37 10.07 -7.52
N ALA A 190 -9.80 8.84 -7.79
CA ALA A 190 -10.53 8.57 -9.03
C ALA A 190 -11.87 9.33 -9.11
N ILE A 191 -12.40 9.73 -7.95
CA ILE A 191 -13.65 10.48 -7.82
C ILE A 191 -13.45 11.82 -7.10
N ASP A 192 -12.22 12.32 -7.01
CA ASP A 192 -11.86 13.57 -6.32
C ASP A 192 -12.40 13.66 -4.88
N LEU A 193 -12.45 12.53 -4.19
CA LEU A 193 -12.89 12.46 -2.81
C LEU A 193 -11.68 12.55 -1.87
N GLY A 194 -11.65 13.57 -1.02
CA GLY A 194 -10.65 13.71 0.04
C GLY A 194 -10.89 12.74 1.20
N GLY A 195 -9.88 12.60 2.06
CA GLY A 195 -10.03 11.85 3.31
C GLY A 195 -11.17 12.41 4.16
N THR A 196 -12.01 11.52 4.69
CA THR A 196 -13.24 11.90 5.38
C THR A 196 -13.37 11.18 6.71
N VAL A 197 -13.67 11.92 7.77
CA VAL A 197 -14.03 11.32 9.07
C VAL A 197 -15.49 10.91 9.03
N LEU A 198 -15.73 9.61 9.20
CA LEU A 198 -17.06 9.03 9.32
C LEU A 198 -17.38 8.80 10.79
N ALA A 199 -18.59 9.17 11.20
CA ALA A 199 -19.10 8.90 12.54
C ALA A 199 -20.45 8.19 12.46
N PHE A 200 -20.55 7.07 13.14
CA PHE A 200 -21.74 6.22 13.17
C PHE A 200 -22.39 6.26 14.56
N LYS A 201 -23.68 6.17 14.62
CA LYS A 201 -24.46 5.93 15.84
C LYS A 201 -25.56 4.90 15.56
N LEU A 202 -26.01 4.22 16.59
CA LEU A 202 -27.16 3.31 16.46
C LEU A 202 -28.40 4.07 15.95
N ASN A 203 -29.08 3.48 14.98
CA ASN A 203 -30.26 4.09 14.30
C ASN A 203 -29.94 5.43 13.60
N GLY A 204 -28.70 5.67 13.20
CA GLY A 204 -28.35 6.79 12.32
C GLY A 204 -28.90 6.57 10.91
N ASP A 205 -29.39 7.63 10.28
CA ASP A 205 -30.01 7.63 8.96
C ASP A 205 -29.29 8.54 7.94
N ALA A 206 -28.22 9.19 8.37
CA ALA A 206 -27.43 10.02 7.47
C ALA A 206 -26.66 9.15 6.45
N THR A 207 -26.60 9.64 5.23
CA THR A 207 -25.80 9.04 4.15
C THR A 207 -24.67 9.97 3.76
N LEU A 208 -23.49 9.39 3.45
CA LEU A 208 -22.40 10.17 2.87
C LEU A 208 -22.85 10.63 1.47
N PRO A 209 -22.82 11.95 1.17
CA PRO A 209 -23.05 12.41 -0.18
C PRO A 209 -21.97 11.80 -1.09
N MET A 210 -22.40 10.96 -2.04
CA MET A 210 -21.48 10.47 -3.06
C MET A 210 -21.18 11.62 -4.02
N PRO A 211 -19.91 11.99 -4.20
CA PRO A 211 -19.55 12.91 -5.25
C PRO A 211 -19.97 12.31 -6.61
N GLU A 212 -20.40 13.16 -7.52
CA GLU A 212 -20.56 12.73 -8.89
C GLU A 212 -19.21 12.24 -9.41
N ILE A 213 -19.15 10.98 -9.87
CA ILE A 213 -17.90 10.40 -10.41
C ILE A 213 -17.62 11.09 -11.74
N VAL A 214 -16.90 12.19 -11.69
CA VAL A 214 -16.35 12.84 -12.86
C VAL A 214 -14.97 12.23 -13.10
N GLU A 215 -14.91 11.13 -13.86
CA GLU A 215 -13.62 10.63 -14.32
C GLU A 215 -12.87 11.75 -15.05
N ALA A 216 -11.73 12.16 -14.54
CA ALA A 216 -10.91 13.16 -15.19
C ALA A 216 -10.55 12.67 -16.59
N ALA A 217 -10.98 13.41 -17.60
CA ALA A 217 -10.64 13.09 -18.99
C ALA A 217 -9.12 13.18 -19.19
N VAL A 218 -8.56 12.22 -19.89
CA VAL A 218 -7.13 12.28 -20.24
C VAL A 218 -6.89 13.54 -21.08
N PRO A 219 -6.02 14.47 -20.65
CA PRO A 219 -5.72 15.69 -21.39
C PRO A 219 -5.14 15.40 -22.78
N GLN A 220 -5.05 16.42 -23.63
CA GLN A 220 -4.34 16.26 -24.92
C GLN A 220 -2.94 15.68 -24.67
N LEU A 221 -2.60 14.63 -25.40
CA LEU A 221 -1.30 13.97 -25.31
C LEU A 221 -0.36 14.48 -26.38
N PRO A 222 0.96 14.39 -26.16
CA PRO A 222 1.95 14.68 -27.20
C PRO A 222 1.73 13.81 -28.45
N ASP A 223 1.89 14.41 -29.63
CA ASP A 223 1.81 13.72 -30.93
C ASP A 223 3.10 12.94 -31.26
N THR A 224 3.84 12.53 -30.25
CA THR A 224 5.09 11.79 -30.40
C THR A 224 4.79 10.31 -30.53
N GLU A 225 5.31 9.69 -31.56
CA GLU A 225 5.34 8.24 -31.70
C GLU A 225 6.58 7.68 -31.03
N PHE A 226 6.40 6.59 -30.29
CA PHE A 226 7.48 5.90 -29.58
C PHE A 226 7.62 4.47 -30.08
N SER A 227 8.85 3.99 -30.19
CA SER A 227 9.11 2.59 -30.52
C SER A 227 8.72 1.67 -29.36
N GLY A 228 8.37 0.43 -29.68
CA GLY A 228 8.08 -0.57 -28.64
C GLY A 228 9.29 -0.83 -27.72
N GLU A 229 10.51 -0.60 -28.20
CA GLU A 229 11.71 -0.71 -27.39
C GLU A 229 11.83 0.43 -26.38
N GLN A 230 11.58 1.68 -26.80
CA GLN A 230 11.53 2.83 -25.88
C GLN A 230 10.49 2.65 -24.78
N VAL A 231 9.28 2.15 -25.14
CA VAL A 231 8.23 1.90 -24.15
C VAL A 231 8.65 0.84 -23.14
N ARG A 232 9.29 -0.26 -23.57
CA ARG A 232 9.76 -1.31 -22.65
C ARG A 232 10.91 -0.83 -21.76
N SER A 233 11.88 -0.10 -22.32
CA SER A 233 12.93 0.52 -21.53
C SER A 233 12.36 1.51 -20.52
N GLY A 234 11.41 2.34 -20.94
CA GLY A 234 10.70 3.28 -20.07
C GLY A 234 9.91 2.60 -18.96
N ASP A 235 9.26 1.48 -19.24
CA ASP A 235 8.59 0.65 -18.22
C ASP A 235 9.56 0.21 -17.12
N THR A 236 10.72 -0.30 -17.52
CA THR A 236 11.78 -0.73 -16.59
C THR A 236 12.27 0.42 -15.73
N LEU A 237 12.65 1.53 -16.35
CA LEU A 237 13.19 2.72 -15.68
C LEU A 237 12.13 3.38 -14.77
N TYR A 238 10.89 3.42 -15.24
CA TYR A 238 9.78 3.95 -14.48
C TYR A 238 9.56 3.16 -13.18
N HIS A 239 9.55 1.83 -13.25
CA HIS A 239 9.40 0.99 -12.06
C HIS A 239 10.59 1.07 -11.11
N ALA A 240 11.79 1.34 -11.63
CA ALA A 240 12.98 1.51 -10.80
C ALA A 240 13.00 2.84 -10.04
N GLN A 241 12.52 3.93 -10.67
CA GLN A 241 12.75 5.28 -10.16
C GLN A 241 11.48 6.05 -9.77
N CYS A 242 10.33 5.75 -10.36
CA CYS A 242 9.12 6.56 -10.27
C CYS A 242 7.96 5.86 -9.54
N ALA A 243 7.85 4.53 -9.71
CA ALA A 243 6.70 3.75 -9.25
C ALA A 243 6.52 3.76 -7.74
N SER A 244 7.57 3.95 -6.95
CA SER A 244 7.48 4.05 -5.49
C SER A 244 6.59 5.21 -5.01
N CYS A 245 6.50 6.28 -5.80
CA CYS A 245 5.65 7.44 -5.51
C CYS A 245 4.44 7.51 -6.43
N HIS A 246 4.59 7.16 -7.72
CA HIS A 246 3.56 7.32 -8.74
C HIS A 246 2.81 6.01 -9.07
N GLY A 247 3.10 4.91 -8.36
CA GLY A 247 2.47 3.61 -8.62
C GLY A 247 2.87 2.96 -9.94
N GLY A 248 2.56 1.68 -10.12
CA GLY A 248 3.07 0.87 -11.23
C GLY A 248 2.62 1.28 -12.63
N ILE A 249 1.56 2.09 -12.77
CA ILE A 249 1.04 2.55 -14.06
C ILE A 249 0.83 4.07 -14.13
N GLY A 250 1.44 4.83 -13.23
CA GLY A 250 1.28 6.28 -13.13
C GLY A 250 0.20 6.73 -12.16
N ILE A 251 -0.53 5.81 -11.55
CA ILE A 251 -1.44 6.09 -10.45
C ILE A 251 -0.69 5.77 -9.17
N ALA A 252 -0.50 6.77 -8.31
CA ALA A 252 0.03 6.54 -6.99
C ALA A 252 -0.85 5.51 -6.26
N ASP A 253 -0.22 4.47 -5.73
CA ASP A 253 -0.88 3.58 -4.79
C ASP A 253 -1.36 4.39 -3.59
N GLU A 254 -2.37 3.88 -2.87
CA GLU A 254 -3.01 4.59 -1.76
C GLU A 254 -2.04 5.05 -0.65
N VAL A 255 -0.82 4.51 -0.63
CA VAL A 255 0.25 4.90 0.29
C VAL A 255 0.95 6.21 -0.14
N ALA A 256 0.98 6.52 -1.43
CA ALA A 256 1.58 7.75 -1.95
C ALA A 256 0.52 8.83 -2.20
N ILE A 257 -0.07 9.30 -1.12
CA ILE A 257 -1.20 10.26 -1.08
C ILE A 257 -0.90 11.60 -1.81
N VAL A 258 0.34 11.87 -2.17
CA VAL A 258 0.78 13.19 -2.64
C VAL A 258 1.16 13.23 -4.12
N ALA A 259 1.49 12.09 -4.73
CA ALA A 259 1.94 12.06 -6.12
C ALA A 259 0.75 12.07 -7.11
N PRO A 260 0.80 12.88 -8.17
CA PRO A 260 -0.27 12.96 -9.16
C PRO A 260 -0.33 11.72 -10.05
N ASP A 261 -1.51 11.44 -10.62
CA ASP A 261 -1.68 10.46 -11.70
C ASP A 261 -0.99 11.00 -12.98
N LEU A 262 0.13 10.37 -13.35
CA LEU A 262 0.93 10.79 -14.50
C LEU A 262 0.25 10.57 -15.84
N ARG A 263 -0.80 9.74 -15.91
CA ARG A 263 -1.60 9.57 -17.13
C ARG A 263 -2.44 10.80 -17.45
N LEU A 264 -2.63 11.68 -16.46
CA LEU A 264 -3.37 12.94 -16.58
C LEU A 264 -2.45 14.16 -16.76
N MET A 265 -1.18 13.96 -17.11
CA MET A 265 -0.25 15.06 -17.36
C MET A 265 -0.73 15.96 -18.51
N SER A 266 -0.69 17.29 -18.28
CA SER A 266 -0.94 18.28 -19.32
C SER A 266 0.20 18.33 -20.34
N LEU A 267 -0.08 18.86 -21.53
CA LEU A 267 0.97 19.13 -22.54
C LEU A 267 2.09 20.02 -22.00
N GLU A 268 1.75 20.99 -21.13
CA GLU A 268 2.73 21.86 -20.47
C GLU A 268 3.63 21.04 -19.56
N SER A 269 3.07 20.12 -18.74
CA SER A 269 3.87 19.21 -17.88
C SER A 269 4.75 18.27 -18.71
N HIS A 270 4.24 17.76 -19.85
CA HIS A 270 5.06 16.97 -20.77
C HIS A 270 6.19 17.77 -21.42
N ALA A 271 5.98 19.05 -21.70
CA ALA A 271 7.03 19.93 -22.22
C ALA A 271 8.07 20.28 -21.15
N ALA A 272 7.65 20.42 -19.90
CA ALA A 272 8.50 20.75 -18.75
C ALA A 272 9.11 19.52 -18.06
N ILE A 273 8.91 18.30 -18.58
CA ILE A 273 9.27 17.06 -17.88
C ILE A 273 10.74 17.00 -17.49
N ARG A 274 11.63 17.53 -18.34
CA ARG A 274 13.05 17.60 -18.06
C ARG A 274 13.35 18.49 -16.85
N ASP A 275 12.78 19.68 -16.82
CA ASP A 275 12.97 20.63 -15.70
C ASP A 275 12.36 20.10 -14.41
N ILE A 276 11.27 19.33 -14.52
CA ILE A 276 10.61 18.69 -13.37
C ILE A 276 11.47 17.54 -12.83
N VAL A 277 11.89 16.63 -13.69
CA VAL A 277 12.52 15.38 -13.28
C VAL A 277 14.03 15.53 -13.08
N LEU A 278 14.74 16.15 -14.02
CA LEU A 278 16.19 16.33 -13.92
C LEU A 278 16.56 17.65 -13.22
N GLY A 279 15.79 18.71 -13.44
CA GLY A 279 16.08 20.02 -12.86
C GLY A 279 15.47 20.26 -11.47
N GLY A 280 14.72 19.31 -10.91
CA GLY A 280 14.16 19.40 -9.55
C GLY A 280 13.20 20.56 -9.31
N SER A 281 12.54 21.10 -10.35
CA SER A 281 11.68 22.28 -10.22
C SER A 281 10.48 22.07 -9.26
N ARG A 282 10.19 20.82 -8.88
CA ARG A 282 9.15 20.45 -7.91
C ARG A 282 9.71 19.81 -6.63
N ALA A 283 11.00 19.97 -6.33
CA ALA A 283 11.62 19.41 -5.13
C ALA A 283 10.94 19.90 -3.83
N GLN A 284 10.56 21.17 -3.76
CA GLN A 284 9.82 21.73 -2.61
C GLN A 284 8.39 21.18 -2.47
N GLN A 285 7.87 20.52 -3.50
CA GLN A 285 6.56 19.87 -3.51
C GLN A 285 6.67 18.36 -3.24
N GLY A 286 7.86 17.88 -2.88
CA GLY A 286 8.12 16.49 -2.52
C GLY A 286 8.57 15.59 -3.67
N MET A 287 8.76 16.13 -4.89
CA MET A 287 9.33 15.38 -6.01
C MET A 287 10.83 15.71 -6.14
N PRO A 288 11.75 14.79 -5.78
CA PRO A 288 13.18 15.03 -5.87
C PRO A 288 13.63 15.20 -7.34
N ASP A 289 14.83 15.78 -7.54
CA ASP A 289 15.49 15.70 -8.84
C ASP A 289 16.12 14.33 -9.07
N PHE A 290 16.39 14.02 -10.34
CA PHE A 290 16.95 12.75 -10.78
C PHE A 290 18.14 12.93 -11.73
N GLU A 291 18.80 14.10 -11.71
CA GLU A 291 19.86 14.45 -12.64
C GLU A 291 21.01 13.43 -12.61
N ASP A 292 21.38 12.97 -11.42
CA ASP A 292 22.46 12.01 -11.23
C ASP A 292 22.05 10.53 -11.47
N ALA A 293 20.73 10.26 -11.60
CA ALA A 293 20.21 8.90 -11.67
C ALA A 293 19.62 8.53 -13.03
N ILE A 294 19.25 9.51 -13.85
CA ILE A 294 18.55 9.30 -15.12
C ILE A 294 19.13 10.24 -16.17
N SER A 295 19.58 9.70 -17.29
CA SER A 295 19.97 10.48 -18.47
C SER A 295 18.76 11.09 -19.19
N THR A 296 19.00 12.03 -20.09
CA THR A 296 17.95 12.63 -20.91
C THR A 296 17.27 11.58 -21.81
N GLU A 297 18.01 10.63 -22.35
CA GLU A 297 17.50 9.54 -23.19
C GLU A 297 16.63 8.58 -22.39
N GLU A 298 17.02 8.26 -21.16
CA GLU A 298 16.24 7.43 -20.25
C GLU A 298 14.96 8.13 -19.83
N LEU A 299 15.01 9.44 -19.58
CA LEU A 299 13.81 10.24 -19.29
C LEU A 299 12.82 10.20 -20.47
N GLU A 300 13.28 10.28 -21.72
CA GLU A 300 12.40 10.16 -22.88
C GLU A 300 11.78 8.75 -22.99
N SER A 301 12.49 7.72 -22.56
CA SER A 301 11.95 6.36 -22.49
C SER A 301 10.87 6.25 -21.38
N ILE A 302 11.09 6.83 -20.20
CA ILE A 302 10.08 6.93 -19.13
C ILE A 302 8.85 7.70 -19.64
N ARG A 303 9.05 8.81 -20.35
CA ARG A 303 7.97 9.58 -20.96
C ARG A 303 7.17 8.75 -21.97
N ALA A 304 7.84 7.92 -22.78
CA ALA A 304 7.19 6.99 -23.70
C ALA A 304 6.25 6.01 -22.99
N PHE A 305 6.69 5.47 -21.86
CA PHE A 305 5.87 4.60 -21.01
C PHE A 305 4.62 5.36 -20.48
N ILE A 306 4.81 6.53 -19.86
CA ILE A 306 3.72 7.34 -19.29
C ILE A 306 2.68 7.68 -20.35
N VAL A 307 3.09 8.18 -21.52
CA VAL A 307 2.18 8.52 -22.64
C VAL A 307 1.44 7.28 -23.13
N THR A 308 2.09 6.12 -23.16
CA THR A 308 1.44 4.85 -23.54
C THR A 308 0.36 4.46 -22.53
N GLN A 309 0.60 4.62 -21.23
CA GLN A 309 -0.42 4.35 -20.21
C GLN A 309 -1.59 5.35 -20.30
N ALA A 310 -1.31 6.62 -20.59
CA ALA A 310 -2.34 7.63 -20.81
C ALA A 310 -3.19 7.33 -22.04
N ARG A 311 -2.60 6.87 -23.16
CA ARG A 311 -3.33 6.42 -24.36
C ARG A 311 -4.25 5.24 -24.07
N ARG A 312 -3.80 4.28 -23.26
CA ARG A 312 -4.61 3.13 -22.81
C ARG A 312 -5.81 3.59 -21.97
N LEU A 313 -5.59 4.51 -21.03
CA LEU A 313 -6.67 5.09 -20.22
C LEU A 313 -7.70 5.80 -21.09
N ARG A 314 -7.27 6.64 -22.05
CA ARG A 314 -8.15 7.32 -22.98
C ARG A 314 -8.99 6.35 -23.81
N GLN A 315 -8.37 5.28 -24.33
CA GLN A 315 -9.07 4.24 -25.08
C GLN A 315 -10.12 3.53 -24.20
N TYR A 316 -9.79 3.25 -22.96
CA TYR A 316 -10.73 2.66 -22.00
C TYR A 316 -11.92 3.60 -21.74
N GLN A 317 -11.66 4.90 -21.53
CA GLN A 317 -12.72 5.91 -21.34
C GLN A 317 -13.63 6.09 -22.56
N GLN A 318 -13.10 5.92 -23.77
CA GLN A 318 -13.88 6.02 -25.02
C GLN A 318 -14.73 4.80 -25.32
N ASN A 319 -14.39 3.64 -24.73
CA ASN A 319 -15.10 2.38 -24.97
C ASN A 319 -16.19 2.09 -23.92
N ARG A 320 -16.39 2.99 -22.96
CA ARG A 320 -17.47 2.98 -21.96
C ARG A 320 -18.63 3.86 -22.39
#